data_c9422b639d5b6d644b969a8ecd526cbe
#
_entry.id   c9422b639d5b6d644b969a8ecd526cbe
#
_cell.length_a   1.000
_cell.length_b   1.000
_cell.length_c   1.000
_cell.angle_alpha   90.00
_cell.angle_beta   90.00
_cell.angle_gamma   90.00
#
_symmetry.space_group_name_H-M   'P 1'
#
loop_
_entity.id
_entity.type
_entity.pdbx_description
1 polymer ?
#
loop_
_entity_poly.entity_id
_entity_poly.type
_entity_poly.pdbx_seq_one_letter_code
_entity_poly.pdbx_strand_id
1 'polypeptide(L)'
;MKKIIYRNLATDCVKFFLLTIFTISTIIWVLQAVNYLDFVIEDGHGFFVYFNFTLLSFPKILSRIYPFAVFLSFSYILLKYEDKNELLIFWNFGIKKIHLINFFIKVSFLFVIFSLLLNALIVPTAQDKARSFIRSSDLDFFESALKPKTFVDIVKNLTIYYDRKNENGELENMFLNDKSSPNESQTTIAKTGKFEIRGDKKILVLYDGKTINNVNKKTSEFNFSKTDFNISNFSTQTVTHQKTQETSTKELVLCLLIINNFKKDIGNKIKSEINNCTSDN
;
A
#
# COMPACT_ATOMS: atom_id res chain seq x y z
N MET A 1 4.41 -15.11 -47.34
CA MET A 1 3.85 -13.75 -47.35
C MET A 1 2.85 -13.49 -46.25
N LYS A 2 1.79 -14.31 -46.03
CA LYS A 2 0.80 -14.07 -44.94
C LYS A 2 1.42 -13.87 -43.54
N LYS A 3 2.45 -14.65 -43.14
CA LYS A 3 3.13 -14.50 -41.84
C LYS A 3 3.81 -13.13 -41.65
N ILE A 4 4.34 -12.52 -42.73
CA ILE A 4 5.01 -11.23 -42.68
C ILE A 4 4.00 -10.13 -42.42
N ILE A 5 2.84 -10.16 -43.04
CA ILE A 5 1.76 -9.20 -42.89
C ILE A 5 1.27 -9.19 -41.44
N TYR A 6 0.96 -10.38 -40.90
CA TYR A 6 0.53 -10.49 -39.49
C TYR A 6 1.62 -10.06 -38.49
N ARG A 7 2.90 -10.33 -38.80
CA ARG A 7 4.02 -9.89 -37.94
C ARG A 7 4.14 -8.37 -37.90
N ASN A 8 4.01 -7.72 -39.06
CA ASN A 8 4.02 -6.26 -39.13
C ASN A 8 2.85 -5.66 -38.36
N LEU A 9 1.64 -6.17 -38.55
CA LEU A 9 0.46 -5.74 -37.81
C LEU A 9 0.64 -5.91 -36.31
N ALA A 10 1.15 -7.08 -35.85
CA ALA A 10 1.45 -7.29 -34.42
C ALA A 10 2.49 -6.32 -33.90
N THR A 11 3.55 -6.07 -34.67
CA THR A 11 4.62 -5.14 -34.25
C THR A 11 4.10 -3.71 -34.13
N ASP A 12 3.25 -3.27 -35.05
CA ASP A 12 2.62 -1.95 -35.00
C ASP A 12 1.68 -1.83 -33.78
N CYS A 13 0.88 -2.88 -33.49
CA CYS A 13 0.06 -2.93 -32.28
C CYS A 13 0.90 -2.82 -31.01
N VAL A 14 1.99 -3.58 -30.91
CA VAL A 14 2.86 -3.57 -29.73
C VAL A 14 3.57 -2.22 -29.60
N LYS A 15 4.09 -1.65 -30.68
CA LYS A 15 4.74 -0.32 -30.64
C LYS A 15 3.80 0.76 -30.16
N PHE A 16 2.60 0.82 -30.73
CA PHE A 16 1.62 1.81 -30.32
C PHE A 16 1.12 1.58 -28.89
N PHE A 17 0.90 0.33 -28.50
CA PHE A 17 0.56 -0.04 -27.13
C PHE A 17 1.63 0.45 -26.13
N LEU A 18 2.91 0.17 -26.39
CA LEU A 18 4.01 0.60 -25.52
C LEU A 18 4.07 2.13 -25.41
N LEU A 19 3.89 2.84 -26.52
CA LEU A 19 3.85 4.29 -26.51
C LEU A 19 2.68 4.81 -25.67
N THR A 20 1.48 4.29 -25.93
CA THR A 20 0.25 4.72 -25.25
C THR A 20 0.31 4.44 -23.73
N ILE A 21 0.69 3.21 -23.36
CA ILE A 21 0.73 2.84 -21.95
C ILE A 21 1.80 3.63 -21.18
N PHE A 22 2.97 3.85 -21.77
CA PHE A 22 4.03 4.62 -21.15
C PHE A 22 3.62 6.09 -20.98
N THR A 23 3.06 6.70 -22.02
CA THR A 23 2.65 8.12 -21.96
C THR A 23 1.57 8.34 -20.91
N ILE A 24 0.49 7.55 -20.95
CA ILE A 24 -0.62 7.71 -20.01
C ILE A 24 -0.18 7.37 -18.57
N SER A 25 0.59 6.29 -18.40
CA SER A 25 1.08 5.90 -17.08
C SER A 25 2.01 6.95 -16.47
N THR A 26 2.86 7.59 -17.26
CA THR A 26 3.75 8.65 -16.79
C THR A 26 2.97 9.89 -16.35
N ILE A 27 1.96 10.30 -17.12
CA ILE A 27 1.11 11.44 -16.74
C ILE A 27 0.41 11.18 -15.41
N ILE A 28 -0.22 10.00 -15.26
CA ILE A 28 -0.91 9.65 -14.02
C ILE A 28 0.07 9.48 -12.85
N TRP A 29 1.26 8.95 -13.12
CA TRP A 29 2.30 8.81 -12.11
C TRP A 29 2.76 10.16 -11.57
N VAL A 30 2.96 11.16 -12.43
CA VAL A 30 3.30 12.53 -12.01
C VAL A 30 2.19 13.14 -11.16
N LEU A 31 0.92 13.00 -11.57
CA LEU A 31 -0.22 13.48 -10.76
C LEU A 31 -0.28 12.80 -9.39
N GLN A 32 -0.04 11.49 -9.32
CA GLN A 32 -0.01 10.78 -8.04
C GLN A 32 1.22 11.14 -7.21
N ALA A 33 2.36 11.42 -7.83
CA ALA A 33 3.55 11.88 -7.13
C ALA A 33 3.27 13.18 -6.37
N VAL A 34 2.55 14.12 -6.97
CA VAL A 34 2.12 15.35 -6.29
C VAL A 34 1.24 15.04 -5.08
N ASN A 35 0.26 14.15 -5.21
CA ASN A 35 -0.60 13.75 -4.08
C ASN A 35 0.17 13.04 -2.95
N TYR A 36 1.27 12.38 -3.25
CA TYR A 36 2.11 11.74 -2.23
C TYR A 36 3.08 12.71 -1.56
N LEU A 37 3.16 13.97 -2.01
CA LEU A 37 3.96 15.01 -1.34
C LEU A 37 3.48 15.28 0.09
N ASP A 38 2.21 15.00 0.38
CA ASP A 38 1.65 15.11 1.73
C ASP A 38 2.41 14.26 2.74
N PHE A 39 2.93 13.08 2.33
CA PHE A 39 3.80 12.25 3.18
C PHE A 39 5.09 12.95 3.61
N VAL A 40 5.60 13.89 2.81
CA VAL A 40 6.79 14.66 3.17
C VAL A 40 6.44 15.89 4.00
N ILE A 41 5.34 16.55 3.66
CA ILE A 41 4.94 17.85 4.24
C ILE A 41 4.21 17.64 5.56
N GLU A 42 3.23 16.73 5.61
CA GLU A 42 2.38 16.50 6.78
C GLU A 42 2.95 15.42 7.69
N ASP A 43 3.39 14.30 7.13
CA ASP A 43 3.89 13.15 7.88
C ASP A 43 5.41 13.24 8.14
N GLY A 44 6.14 14.20 7.52
CA GLY A 44 7.57 14.47 7.75
C GLY A 44 8.52 13.37 7.29
N HIS A 45 8.09 12.47 6.43
CA HIS A 45 8.96 11.44 5.85
C HIS A 45 10.07 12.06 5.00
N GLY A 46 11.27 11.47 5.03
CA GLY A 46 12.40 11.93 4.23
C GLY A 46 12.12 11.81 2.71
N PHE A 47 12.72 12.73 1.94
CA PHE A 47 12.58 12.76 0.47
C PHE A 47 12.95 11.43 -0.21
N PHE A 48 13.91 10.69 0.35
CA PHE A 48 14.31 9.36 -0.15
C PHE A 48 13.17 8.34 -0.05
N VAL A 49 12.43 8.35 1.06
CA VAL A 49 11.27 7.48 1.27
C VAL A 49 10.16 7.80 0.28
N TYR A 50 9.85 9.09 0.13
CA TYR A 50 8.89 9.58 -0.84
C TYR A 50 9.22 9.12 -2.27
N PHE A 51 10.47 9.32 -2.70
CA PHE A 51 10.91 8.96 -4.06
C PHE A 51 10.77 7.45 -4.31
N ASN A 52 11.25 6.61 -3.38
CA ASN A 52 11.13 5.16 -3.50
C ASN A 52 9.67 4.69 -3.48
N PHE A 53 8.85 5.24 -2.59
CA PHE A 53 7.43 4.93 -2.52
C PHE A 53 6.70 5.28 -3.83
N THR A 54 6.96 6.46 -4.36
CA THR A 54 6.37 6.96 -5.60
C THR A 54 6.79 6.10 -6.79
N LEU A 55 8.06 5.73 -6.88
CA LEU A 55 8.60 4.88 -7.94
C LEU A 55 8.03 3.46 -7.87
N LEU A 56 7.97 2.85 -6.66
CA LEU A 56 7.40 1.53 -6.48
C LEU A 56 5.86 1.49 -6.66
N SER A 57 5.20 2.64 -6.66
CA SER A 57 3.77 2.74 -6.96
C SER A 57 3.47 2.71 -8.47
N PHE A 58 4.48 2.91 -9.33
CA PHE A 58 4.33 2.92 -10.78
C PHE A 58 3.73 1.62 -11.37
N PRO A 59 4.14 0.39 -10.98
CA PRO A 59 3.55 -0.85 -11.49
C PRO A 59 2.04 -0.97 -11.25
N LYS A 60 1.56 -0.44 -10.14
CA LYS A 60 0.12 -0.41 -9.80
C LYS A 60 -0.66 0.49 -10.76
N ILE A 61 -0.11 1.65 -11.10
CA ILE A 61 -0.71 2.56 -12.07
C ILE A 61 -0.76 1.89 -13.44
N LEU A 62 0.36 1.32 -13.86
CA LEU A 62 0.50 0.62 -15.14
C LEU A 62 -0.53 -0.51 -15.27
N SER A 63 -0.71 -1.32 -14.24
CA SER A 63 -1.67 -2.43 -14.27
C SER A 63 -3.13 -1.98 -14.41
N ARG A 64 -3.49 -0.83 -13.83
CA ARG A 64 -4.86 -0.27 -13.94
C ARG A 64 -5.17 0.27 -15.33
N ILE A 65 -4.18 0.87 -15.98
CA ILE A 65 -4.34 1.49 -17.30
C ILE A 65 -4.23 0.46 -18.41
N TYR A 66 -3.59 -0.68 -18.12
CA TYR A 66 -3.26 -1.72 -19.09
C TYR A 66 -4.42 -2.11 -20.02
N PRO A 67 -5.63 -2.49 -19.54
CA PRO A 67 -6.73 -2.90 -20.42
C PRO A 67 -7.19 -1.77 -21.33
N PHE A 68 -7.19 -0.53 -20.86
CA PHE A 68 -7.55 0.64 -21.67
C PHE A 68 -6.51 0.90 -22.76
N ALA A 69 -5.23 0.79 -22.44
CA ALA A 69 -4.16 0.96 -23.41
C ALA A 69 -4.19 -0.10 -24.52
N VAL A 70 -4.51 -1.34 -24.19
CA VAL A 70 -4.70 -2.43 -25.17
C VAL A 70 -5.88 -2.11 -26.09
N PHE A 71 -7.02 -1.71 -25.52
CA PHE A 71 -8.21 -1.34 -26.31
C PHE A 71 -7.91 -0.17 -27.26
N LEU A 72 -7.32 0.90 -26.75
CA LEU A 72 -6.96 2.07 -27.56
C LEU A 72 -5.97 1.71 -28.68
N SER A 73 -4.99 0.85 -28.37
CA SER A 73 -4.01 0.41 -29.35
C SER A 73 -4.65 -0.37 -30.50
N PHE A 74 -5.52 -1.32 -30.21
CA PHE A 74 -6.18 -2.10 -31.25
C PHE A 74 -7.12 -1.24 -32.10
N SER A 75 -7.90 -0.37 -31.45
CA SER A 75 -8.80 0.54 -32.15
C SER A 75 -8.05 1.47 -33.10
N TYR A 76 -6.97 2.11 -32.60
CA TYR A 76 -6.16 3.01 -33.41
C TYR A 76 -5.50 2.31 -34.61
N ILE A 77 -4.93 1.14 -34.40
CA ILE A 77 -4.26 0.41 -35.49
C ILE A 77 -5.26 -0.03 -36.57
N LEU A 78 -6.46 -0.49 -36.16
CA LEU A 78 -7.51 -0.84 -37.13
C LEU A 78 -7.93 0.36 -37.97
N LEU A 79 -8.18 1.50 -37.34
CA LEU A 79 -8.52 2.75 -38.05
C LEU A 79 -7.39 3.21 -38.96
N LYS A 80 -6.14 3.22 -38.48
CA LYS A 80 -4.97 3.57 -39.28
C LYS A 80 -4.83 2.71 -40.55
N TYR A 81 -5.05 1.39 -40.42
CA TYR A 81 -4.95 0.46 -41.54
C TYR A 81 -6.13 0.61 -42.52
N GLU A 82 -7.30 1.02 -42.01
CA GLU A 82 -8.47 1.33 -42.86
C GLU A 82 -8.23 2.63 -43.66
N ASP A 83 -7.86 3.71 -43.01
CA ASP A 83 -7.59 5.03 -43.60
C ASP A 83 -6.53 4.97 -44.70
N LYS A 84 -5.50 4.14 -44.53
CA LYS A 84 -4.43 3.95 -45.50
C LYS A 84 -4.76 2.91 -46.60
N ASN A 85 -5.98 2.36 -46.59
CA ASN A 85 -6.38 1.25 -47.47
C ASN A 85 -5.47 -0.01 -47.37
N GLU A 86 -4.69 -0.12 -46.28
CA GLU A 86 -3.82 -1.28 -46.07
C GLU A 86 -4.61 -2.55 -45.80
N LEU A 87 -5.86 -2.47 -45.32
CA LEU A 87 -6.77 -3.62 -45.18
C LEU A 87 -7.13 -4.24 -46.53
N LEU A 88 -7.13 -3.48 -47.63
CA LEU A 88 -7.35 -4.01 -48.98
C LEU A 88 -6.26 -4.99 -49.38
N ILE A 89 -5.02 -4.79 -48.90
CA ILE A 89 -3.92 -5.71 -49.14
C ILE A 89 -4.25 -7.09 -48.55
N PHE A 90 -4.83 -7.14 -47.34
CA PHE A 90 -5.25 -8.41 -46.73
C PHE A 90 -6.29 -9.15 -47.58
N TRP A 91 -7.26 -8.41 -48.12
CA TRP A 91 -8.30 -8.99 -48.97
C TRP A 91 -7.76 -9.47 -50.30
N ASN A 92 -6.87 -8.72 -50.93
CA ASN A 92 -6.23 -9.10 -52.19
C ASN A 92 -5.34 -10.35 -52.06
N PHE A 93 -4.73 -10.55 -50.87
CA PHE A 93 -4.00 -11.79 -50.56
C PHE A 93 -4.89 -12.95 -50.14
N GLY A 94 -6.22 -12.83 -50.28
CA GLY A 94 -7.18 -13.88 -49.96
C GLY A 94 -7.26 -14.20 -48.44
N ILE A 95 -7.04 -13.20 -47.58
CA ILE A 95 -7.23 -13.33 -46.14
C ILE A 95 -8.68 -12.97 -45.84
N LYS A 96 -9.45 -13.94 -45.35
CA LYS A 96 -10.85 -13.70 -44.93
C LYS A 96 -10.89 -12.86 -43.68
N LYS A 97 -11.93 -12.00 -43.53
CA LYS A 97 -12.14 -11.14 -42.35
C LYS A 97 -12.07 -11.91 -41.02
N ILE A 98 -12.61 -13.13 -40.99
CA ILE A 98 -12.59 -13.99 -39.79
C ILE A 98 -11.17 -14.36 -39.34
N HIS A 99 -10.22 -14.50 -40.28
CA HIS A 99 -8.83 -14.80 -39.91
C HIS A 99 -8.15 -13.60 -39.27
N LEU A 100 -8.50 -12.38 -39.68
CA LEU A 100 -8.03 -11.15 -39.05
C LEU A 100 -8.57 -11.02 -37.61
N ILE A 101 -9.87 -11.27 -37.43
CA ILE A 101 -10.50 -11.27 -36.09
C ILE A 101 -9.84 -12.32 -35.19
N ASN A 102 -9.66 -13.55 -35.66
CA ASN A 102 -8.99 -14.59 -34.87
C ASN A 102 -7.53 -14.23 -34.51
N PHE A 103 -6.85 -13.47 -35.38
CA PHE A 103 -5.52 -12.96 -35.05
C PHE A 103 -5.57 -11.97 -33.89
N PHE A 104 -6.48 -11.00 -33.92
CA PHE A 104 -6.64 -10.04 -32.78
C PHE A 104 -7.04 -10.75 -31.48
N ILE A 105 -7.90 -11.76 -31.54
CA ILE A 105 -8.26 -12.56 -30.35
C ILE A 105 -7.01 -13.25 -29.76
N LYS A 106 -6.17 -13.86 -30.59
CA LYS A 106 -4.93 -14.50 -30.12
C LYS A 106 -3.95 -13.51 -29.49
N VAL A 107 -3.80 -12.35 -30.14
CA VAL A 107 -2.94 -11.27 -29.58
C VAL A 107 -3.51 -10.72 -28.27
N SER A 108 -4.83 -10.48 -28.20
CA SER A 108 -5.51 -10.08 -26.96
C SER A 108 -5.30 -11.09 -25.84
N PHE A 109 -5.38 -12.39 -26.15
CA PHE A 109 -5.16 -13.43 -25.14
C PHE A 109 -3.75 -13.39 -24.54
N LEU A 110 -2.74 -13.13 -25.38
CA LEU A 110 -1.37 -12.92 -24.91
C LEU A 110 -1.27 -11.70 -23.96
N PHE A 111 -1.92 -10.58 -24.31
CA PHE A 111 -1.97 -9.40 -23.45
C PHE A 111 -2.69 -9.66 -22.12
N VAL A 112 -3.77 -10.46 -22.14
CA VAL A 112 -4.47 -10.86 -20.89
C VAL A 112 -3.56 -11.67 -19.99
N ILE A 113 -2.82 -12.66 -20.52
CA ILE A 113 -1.86 -13.45 -19.73
C ILE A 113 -0.82 -12.53 -19.11
N PHE A 114 -0.25 -11.61 -19.88
CA PHE A 114 0.73 -10.66 -19.35
C PHE A 114 0.14 -9.76 -18.26
N SER A 115 -1.09 -9.27 -18.44
CA SER A 115 -1.81 -8.51 -17.42
C SER A 115 -2.00 -9.29 -16.12
N LEU A 116 -2.37 -10.56 -16.21
CA LEU A 116 -2.52 -11.44 -15.05
C LEU A 116 -1.19 -11.62 -14.30
N LEU A 117 -0.09 -11.87 -15.03
CA LEU A 117 1.24 -11.99 -14.43
C LEU A 117 1.67 -10.69 -13.74
N LEU A 118 1.40 -9.54 -14.35
CA LEU A 118 1.68 -8.23 -13.81
C LEU A 118 0.95 -8.02 -12.46
N ASN A 119 -0.34 -8.30 -12.43
CA ASN A 119 -1.18 -8.14 -11.23
C ASN A 119 -0.90 -9.20 -10.15
N ALA A 120 -0.53 -10.42 -10.53
CA ALA A 120 -0.31 -11.51 -9.59
C ALA A 120 1.08 -11.48 -8.92
N LEU A 121 2.11 -10.99 -9.62
CA LEU A 121 3.49 -11.05 -9.18
C LEU A 121 4.11 -9.66 -8.94
N ILE A 122 4.05 -8.78 -9.93
CA ILE A 122 4.80 -7.51 -9.89
C ILE A 122 4.13 -6.49 -8.97
N VAL A 123 2.82 -6.31 -9.09
CA VAL A 123 2.10 -5.30 -8.30
C VAL A 123 2.16 -5.57 -6.80
N PRO A 124 1.88 -6.79 -6.29
CA PRO A 124 1.92 -7.06 -4.86
C PRO A 124 3.32 -6.86 -4.28
N THR A 125 4.36 -7.39 -4.94
CA THR A 125 5.75 -7.28 -4.46
C THR A 125 6.25 -5.83 -4.45
N ALA A 126 5.87 -5.03 -5.46
CA ALA A 126 6.22 -3.62 -5.51
C ALA A 126 5.51 -2.82 -4.41
N GLN A 127 4.22 -3.09 -4.16
CA GLN A 127 3.44 -2.41 -3.14
C GLN A 127 3.88 -2.78 -1.72
N ASP A 128 4.21 -4.04 -1.46
CA ASP A 128 4.73 -4.46 -0.15
C ASP A 128 6.07 -3.76 0.14
N LYS A 129 6.99 -3.72 -0.83
CA LYS A 129 8.24 -2.97 -0.70
C LYS A 129 8.01 -1.46 -0.51
N ALA A 130 7.08 -0.86 -1.26
CA ALA A 130 6.75 0.56 -1.12
C ALA A 130 6.32 0.89 0.32
N ARG A 131 5.46 0.04 0.90
CA ARG A 131 5.02 0.22 2.29
C ARG A 131 6.08 -0.07 3.33
N SER A 132 7.00 -0.99 3.05
CA SER A 132 8.10 -1.24 3.98
C SER A 132 8.97 0.01 4.15
N PHE A 133 9.16 0.81 3.09
CA PHE A 133 9.87 2.10 3.19
C PHE A 133 9.14 3.11 4.09
N ILE A 134 7.81 3.19 4.03
CA ILE A 134 7.04 4.06 4.92
C ILE A 134 7.16 3.55 6.35
N ARG A 135 6.91 2.25 6.59
CA ARG A 135 6.99 1.66 7.95
C ARG A 135 8.36 1.83 8.60
N SER A 136 9.44 1.67 7.85
CA SER A 136 10.79 1.89 8.37
C SER A 136 11.06 3.36 8.66
N SER A 137 10.47 4.27 7.91
CA SER A 137 10.62 5.71 8.07
C SER A 137 9.78 6.29 9.21
N ASP A 138 8.62 5.70 9.54
CA ASP A 138 7.81 6.12 10.70
C ASP A 138 8.62 6.10 12.00
N LEU A 139 9.59 5.20 12.10
CA LEU A 139 10.46 5.08 13.28
C LEU A 139 11.46 6.23 13.40
N ASP A 140 12.00 6.72 12.28
CA ASP A 140 12.99 7.81 12.26
C ASP A 140 12.31 9.18 12.32
N PHE A 141 11.06 9.27 11.87
CA PHE A 141 10.28 10.48 11.87
C PHE A 141 10.01 11.01 13.28
N PHE A 142 9.62 10.16 14.23
CA PHE A 142 9.37 10.58 15.61
C PHE A 142 10.56 11.34 16.21
N GLU A 143 11.77 10.88 15.92
CA GLU A 143 12.97 11.52 16.46
C GLU A 143 13.31 12.83 15.74
N SER A 144 13.07 12.89 14.43
CA SER A 144 13.35 14.09 13.62
C SER A 144 12.28 15.19 13.76
N ALA A 145 11.03 14.80 14.01
CA ALA A 145 9.92 15.75 14.21
C ALA A 145 9.98 16.47 15.55
N LEU A 146 10.62 15.87 16.55
CA LEU A 146 10.80 16.48 17.87
C LEU A 146 11.79 17.65 17.80
N LYS A 147 11.31 18.86 18.12
CA LYS A 147 12.16 20.05 18.26
C LYS A 147 12.35 20.40 19.73
N PRO A 148 13.58 20.74 20.19
CA PRO A 148 13.81 21.15 21.57
C PRO A 148 12.99 22.40 21.89
N LYS A 149 12.51 22.47 23.14
CA LYS A 149 11.75 23.60 23.69
C LYS A 149 10.44 23.91 22.97
N THR A 150 9.87 22.93 22.29
CA THR A 150 8.61 23.09 21.54
C THR A 150 7.66 21.95 21.89
N PHE A 151 6.39 22.28 22.15
CA PHE A 151 5.34 21.27 22.21
C PHE A 151 4.99 20.82 20.80
N VAL A 152 5.14 19.55 20.53
CA VAL A 152 4.87 18.98 19.22
C VAL A 152 3.78 17.92 19.34
N ASP A 153 2.68 18.12 18.63
CA ASP A 153 1.62 17.12 18.48
C ASP A 153 1.98 16.21 17.28
N ILE A 154 2.80 15.21 17.54
CA ILE A 154 3.33 14.33 16.49
C ILE A 154 2.25 13.44 15.92
N VAL A 155 1.33 13.02 16.77
CA VAL A 155 0.21 12.13 16.40
C VAL A 155 -1.04 12.64 17.08
N LYS A 156 -2.18 12.36 16.46
CA LYS A 156 -3.49 12.72 17.01
C LYS A 156 -3.60 12.25 18.46
N ASN A 157 -3.75 13.22 19.37
CA ASN A 157 -3.91 13.02 20.81
C ASN A 157 -2.63 12.72 21.61
N LEU A 158 -1.42 12.85 21.06
CA LEU A 158 -0.16 12.73 21.80
C LEU A 158 0.70 13.97 21.61
N THR A 159 0.85 14.75 22.69
CA THR A 159 1.73 15.92 22.74
C THR A 159 3.03 15.55 23.44
N ILE A 160 4.17 15.85 22.83
CA ILE A 160 5.50 15.62 23.41
C ILE A 160 6.27 16.94 23.47
N TYR A 161 6.98 17.14 24.58
CA TYR A 161 7.92 18.25 24.78
C TYR A 161 9.20 17.72 25.43
N TYR A 162 10.35 18.30 25.07
CA TYR A 162 11.62 18.12 25.77
C TYR A 162 12.45 19.41 25.72
N ASP A 163 13.33 19.60 26.72
CA ASP A 163 14.14 20.81 26.80
C ASP A 163 15.41 20.72 25.95
N ARG A 164 16.21 19.66 26.14
CA ARG A 164 17.50 19.46 25.45
C ARG A 164 17.73 18.00 25.10
N LYS A 165 18.57 17.79 24.07
CA LYS A 165 19.08 16.46 23.69
C LYS A 165 20.57 16.45 23.95
N ASN A 166 21.05 15.50 24.76
CA ASN A 166 22.46 15.29 25.07
C ASN A 166 23.19 14.62 23.90
N GLU A 167 24.52 14.65 23.91
CA GLU A 167 25.36 13.99 22.90
C GLU A 167 25.12 12.47 22.83
N ASN A 168 24.68 11.86 23.93
CA ASN A 168 24.32 10.43 24.00
C ASN A 168 22.91 10.13 23.45
N GLY A 169 22.21 11.11 22.88
CA GLY A 169 20.87 10.93 22.33
C GLY A 169 19.74 10.90 23.38
N GLU A 170 20.03 11.24 24.64
CA GLU A 170 19.03 11.31 25.71
C GLU A 170 18.34 12.67 25.71
N LEU A 171 17.03 12.65 25.92
CA LEU A 171 16.16 13.82 25.99
C LEU A 171 15.97 14.21 27.45
N GLU A 172 16.18 15.49 27.79
CA GLU A 172 16.05 16.02 29.15
C GLU A 172 14.74 16.77 29.34
N ASN A 173 14.20 16.71 30.58
CA ASN A 173 12.98 17.39 30.99
C ASN A 173 11.80 17.11 30.05
N MET A 174 11.43 15.86 29.97
CA MET A 174 10.37 15.40 29.09
C MET A 174 8.98 15.58 29.69
N PHE A 175 8.06 15.99 28.84
CA PHE A 175 6.63 16.03 29.10
C PHE A 175 5.87 15.32 27.98
N LEU A 176 5.02 14.39 28.35
CA LEU A 176 4.14 13.66 27.45
C LEU A 176 2.70 13.79 27.91
N ASN A 177 1.80 14.09 27.01
CA ASN A 177 0.37 14.14 27.29
C ASN A 177 -0.38 13.29 26.27
N ASP A 178 -0.94 12.17 26.75
CA ASP A 178 -1.74 11.23 25.96
C ASP A 178 -3.22 11.44 26.25
N LYS A 179 -3.99 11.73 25.20
CA LYS A 179 -5.45 11.90 25.21
C LYS A 179 -6.13 10.92 24.24
N SER A 180 -5.54 9.75 24.02
CA SER A 180 -6.06 8.76 23.07
C SER A 180 -7.43 8.21 23.47
N SER A 181 -7.73 8.19 24.76
CA SER A 181 -9.04 7.75 25.28
C SER A 181 -9.96 8.95 25.52
N PRO A 182 -11.22 8.91 25.09
CA PRO A 182 -12.14 10.07 25.20
C PRO A 182 -12.39 10.58 26.64
N ASN A 183 -12.29 9.69 27.64
CA ASN A 183 -12.57 9.98 29.04
C ASN A 183 -11.36 9.88 29.96
N GLU A 184 -10.17 9.65 29.38
CA GLU A 184 -8.94 9.45 30.10
C GLU A 184 -7.83 10.32 29.51
N SER A 185 -7.05 10.95 30.35
CA SER A 185 -5.82 11.61 29.94
C SER A 185 -4.67 11.18 30.83
N GLN A 186 -3.55 10.86 30.22
CA GLN A 186 -2.33 10.49 30.91
C GLN A 186 -1.26 11.54 30.65
N THR A 187 -0.79 12.18 31.70
CA THR A 187 0.32 13.12 31.62
C THR A 187 1.53 12.51 32.31
N THR A 188 2.62 12.35 31.59
CA THR A 188 3.87 11.80 32.09
C THR A 188 4.97 12.86 32.04
N ILE A 189 5.66 13.07 33.14
CA ILE A 189 6.79 14.00 33.28
C ILE A 189 7.99 13.15 33.71
N ALA A 190 9.10 13.25 32.98
CA ALA A 190 10.32 12.49 33.26
C ALA A 190 11.55 13.40 33.17
N LYS A 191 12.57 13.13 34.03
CA LYS A 191 13.84 13.86 33.97
C LYS A 191 14.61 13.58 32.72
N THR A 192 14.67 12.31 32.32
CA THR A 192 15.35 11.90 31.10
C THR A 192 14.54 10.82 30.34
N GLY A 193 14.74 10.76 29.04
CA GLY A 193 14.15 9.73 28.20
C GLY A 193 15.02 9.41 27.00
N LYS A 194 14.93 8.17 26.53
CA LYS A 194 15.70 7.70 25.38
C LYS A 194 14.85 6.83 24.47
N PHE A 195 14.99 7.02 23.16
CA PHE A 195 14.37 6.12 22.19
C PHE A 195 15.17 4.82 22.09
N GLU A 196 14.50 3.69 22.27
CA GLU A 196 15.06 2.36 22.09
C GLU A 196 14.21 1.58 21.07
N ILE A 197 14.90 0.82 20.21
CA ILE A 197 14.26 -0.10 19.28
C ILE A 197 14.35 -1.50 19.87
N ARG A 198 13.21 -2.11 20.20
CA ARG A 198 13.13 -3.49 20.68
C ARG A 198 12.32 -4.33 19.70
N GLY A 199 13.03 -5.09 18.86
CA GLY A 199 12.44 -5.82 17.74
C GLY A 199 11.87 -4.86 16.71
N ASP A 200 10.57 -4.96 16.46
CA ASP A 200 9.85 -4.13 15.47
C ASP A 200 9.13 -2.93 16.10
N LYS A 201 9.38 -2.65 17.39
CA LYS A 201 8.72 -1.58 18.15
C LYS A 201 9.70 -0.53 18.61
N LYS A 202 9.34 0.73 18.41
CA LYS A 202 10.06 1.87 19.01
C LYS A 202 9.40 2.22 20.35
N ILE A 203 10.21 2.21 21.37
CA ILE A 203 9.79 2.47 22.76
C ILE A 203 10.55 3.71 23.23
N LEU A 204 9.83 4.61 23.88
CA LEU A 204 10.44 5.71 24.61
C LEU A 204 10.60 5.27 26.07
N VAL A 205 11.84 5.03 26.48
CA VAL A 205 12.17 4.67 27.83
C VAL A 205 12.35 5.95 28.63
N LEU A 206 11.55 6.12 29.68
CA LEU A 206 11.54 7.28 30.54
C LEU A 206 12.16 6.93 31.91
N TYR A 207 12.96 7.84 32.43
CA TYR A 207 13.64 7.67 33.73
C TYR A 207 13.29 8.79 34.69
N ASP A 208 13.17 8.44 35.96
CA ASP A 208 12.96 9.34 37.09
C ASP A 208 11.81 10.33 36.87
N GLY A 209 10.60 9.82 36.89
CA GLY A 209 9.44 10.63 36.57
C GLY A 209 8.19 10.29 37.36
N LYS A 210 7.13 10.97 36.97
CA LYS A 210 5.77 10.73 37.48
C LYS A 210 4.75 10.70 36.37
N THR A 211 3.75 9.84 36.51
CA THR A 211 2.59 9.75 35.63
C THR A 211 1.33 10.16 36.39
N ILE A 212 0.59 11.07 35.85
CA ILE A 212 -0.68 11.58 36.33
C ILE A 212 -1.78 11.07 35.40
N ASN A 213 -2.61 10.17 35.90
CA ASN A 213 -3.76 9.65 35.17
C ASN A 213 -5.03 10.35 35.64
N ASN A 214 -5.79 10.88 34.70
CA ASN A 214 -7.07 11.50 34.97
C ASN A 214 -8.17 10.67 34.30
N VAL A 215 -8.92 9.91 35.11
CA VAL A 215 -10.01 9.03 34.66
C VAL A 215 -11.29 9.48 35.32
N ASN A 216 -12.31 9.86 34.55
CA ASN A 216 -13.62 10.25 35.08
C ASN A 216 -13.54 11.29 36.22
N LYS A 217 -12.70 12.32 36.06
CA LYS A 217 -12.42 13.38 37.06
C LYS A 217 -11.75 12.89 38.38
N LYS A 218 -11.29 11.65 38.40
CA LYS A 218 -10.43 11.16 39.48
C LYS A 218 -8.98 11.20 39.01
N THR A 219 -8.12 11.86 39.76
CA THR A 219 -6.70 11.98 39.47
C THR A 219 -5.93 10.99 40.32
N SER A 220 -5.08 10.19 39.70
CA SER A 220 -4.12 9.30 40.37
C SER A 220 -2.71 9.63 39.89
N GLU A 221 -1.75 9.65 40.84
CA GLU A 221 -0.35 9.97 40.59
C GLU A 221 0.51 8.77 40.95
N PHE A 222 1.43 8.40 40.04
CA PHE A 222 2.38 7.29 40.21
C PHE A 222 3.79 7.78 39.92
N ASN A 223 4.72 7.59 40.85
CA ASN A 223 6.13 7.84 40.62
C ASN A 223 6.82 6.59 40.12
N PHE A 224 7.74 6.74 39.17
CA PHE A 224 8.52 5.64 38.61
C PHE A 224 10.00 6.01 38.49
N SER A 225 10.87 5.02 38.67
CA SER A 225 12.31 5.15 38.37
C SER A 225 12.59 4.89 36.89
N LYS A 226 11.81 3.95 36.28
CA LYS A 226 11.89 3.62 34.84
C LYS A 226 10.52 3.17 34.36
N THR A 227 10.11 3.66 33.19
CA THR A 227 8.89 3.21 32.52
C THR A 227 9.08 3.18 31.01
N ASP A 228 8.44 2.25 30.36
CA ASP A 228 8.46 2.10 28.90
C ASP A 228 7.16 2.70 28.32
N PHE A 229 7.29 3.72 27.48
CA PHE A 229 6.19 4.32 26.77
C PHE A 229 6.19 3.81 25.32
N ASN A 230 5.17 3.04 24.94
CA ASN A 230 5.10 2.44 23.62
C ASN A 230 4.57 3.44 22.59
N ILE A 231 5.47 3.98 21.76
CA ILE A 231 5.13 4.95 20.71
C ILE A 231 4.49 4.26 19.50
N SER A 232 4.75 2.96 19.29
CA SER A 232 4.19 2.23 18.15
C SER A 232 2.65 2.21 18.13
N ASN A 233 2.00 2.39 19.27
CA ASN A 233 0.54 2.51 19.36
C ASN A 233 0.00 3.81 18.76
N PHE A 234 0.87 4.81 18.60
CA PHE A 234 0.57 6.14 18.06
C PHE A 234 1.03 6.30 16.61
N SER A 235 1.67 5.29 16.01
CA SER A 235 1.97 5.31 14.58
C SER A 235 0.66 5.40 13.80
N THR A 236 0.64 6.18 12.75
CA THR A 236 -0.54 6.44 11.93
C THR A 236 -1.24 5.13 11.57
N GLN A 237 -2.50 4.97 11.99
CA GLN A 237 -3.32 3.76 11.80
C GLN A 237 -3.47 3.32 10.33
N THR A 238 -2.99 4.14 9.39
CA THR A 238 -3.10 3.90 7.96
C THR A 238 -2.19 2.78 7.43
N VAL A 239 -1.19 2.34 8.21
CA VAL A 239 -0.15 1.42 7.70
C VAL A 239 -0.18 0.03 8.33
N THR A 240 -0.92 -0.17 9.44
CA THR A 240 -0.91 -1.42 10.20
C THR A 240 -1.61 -2.61 9.51
N HIS A 241 -2.56 -2.37 8.63
CA HIS A 241 -3.25 -3.45 7.91
C HIS A 241 -2.90 -3.42 6.42
N GLN A 242 -2.35 -4.51 5.93
CA GLN A 242 -2.14 -4.72 4.51
C GLN A 242 -3.50 -4.66 3.79
N LYS A 243 -3.60 -3.81 2.77
CA LYS A 243 -4.78 -3.82 1.90
C LYS A 243 -4.74 -5.08 1.04
N THR A 244 -5.91 -5.63 0.70
CA THR A 244 -6.04 -6.84 -0.13
C THR A 244 -5.21 -6.80 -1.43
N GLN A 245 -4.96 -5.60 -1.97
CA GLN A 245 -4.17 -5.39 -3.18
C GLN A 245 -2.65 -5.56 -2.99
N GLU A 246 -2.19 -5.67 -1.77
CA GLU A 246 -0.78 -5.73 -1.35
C GLU A 246 -0.40 -7.12 -0.84
N THR A 247 -1.42 -7.91 -0.50
CA THR A 247 -1.24 -9.30 -0.07
C THR A 247 -0.82 -10.15 -1.26
N SER A 248 0.15 -11.03 -1.05
CA SER A 248 0.61 -11.93 -2.11
C SER A 248 -0.54 -12.81 -2.61
N THR A 249 -0.57 -13.09 -3.90
CA THR A 249 -1.60 -13.95 -4.51
C THR A 249 -1.65 -15.33 -3.83
N LYS A 250 -0.51 -15.84 -3.36
CA LYS A 250 -0.44 -17.11 -2.62
C LYS A 250 -1.19 -17.05 -1.30
N GLU A 251 -1.01 -15.99 -0.52
CA GLU A 251 -1.70 -15.79 0.76
C GLU A 251 -3.20 -15.59 0.56
N LEU A 252 -3.61 -14.85 -0.48
CA LEU A 252 -5.02 -14.68 -0.82
C LEU A 252 -5.68 -16.01 -1.18
N VAL A 253 -5.03 -16.84 -1.99
CA VAL A 253 -5.54 -18.18 -2.34
C VAL A 253 -5.62 -19.08 -1.10
N LEU A 254 -4.59 -19.04 -0.24
CA LEU A 254 -4.59 -19.82 1.01
C LEU A 254 -5.75 -19.38 1.92
N CYS A 255 -5.95 -18.07 2.06
CA CYS A 255 -7.03 -17.51 2.85
C CYS A 255 -8.41 -17.92 2.32
N LEU A 256 -8.61 -17.90 1.00
CA LEU A 256 -9.83 -18.37 0.36
C LEU A 256 -10.06 -19.88 0.58
N LEU A 257 -9.02 -20.70 0.52
CA LEU A 257 -9.12 -22.13 0.79
C LEU A 257 -9.50 -22.41 2.25
N ILE A 258 -8.91 -21.68 3.19
CA ILE A 258 -9.25 -21.77 4.62
C ILE A 258 -10.71 -21.38 4.84
N ILE A 259 -11.17 -20.25 4.30
CA ILE A 259 -12.56 -19.79 4.43
C ILE A 259 -13.53 -20.81 3.82
N ASN A 260 -13.20 -21.37 2.65
CA ASN A 260 -14.06 -22.38 2.00
C ASN A 260 -14.14 -23.67 2.81
N ASN A 261 -13.05 -24.14 3.42
CA ASN A 261 -13.02 -25.28 4.32
C ASN A 261 -13.85 -25.01 5.60
N PHE A 262 -13.70 -23.83 6.21
CA PHE A 262 -14.52 -23.43 7.36
C PHE A 262 -16.01 -23.40 7.03
N LYS A 263 -16.38 -22.86 5.86
CA LYS A 263 -17.78 -22.84 5.38
C LYS A 263 -18.32 -24.25 5.18
N LYS A 264 -17.51 -25.19 4.70
CA LYS A 264 -17.88 -26.58 4.49
C LYS A 264 -18.05 -27.30 5.82
N ASP A 265 -17.16 -27.07 6.79
CA ASP A 265 -17.26 -27.67 8.14
C ASP A 265 -18.47 -27.15 8.91
N ILE A 266 -18.76 -25.86 8.87
CA ILE A 266 -19.96 -25.26 9.46
C ILE A 266 -21.20 -25.82 8.78
N GLY A 267 -21.25 -25.94 7.46
CA GLY A 267 -22.37 -26.51 6.71
C GLY A 267 -22.64 -27.98 7.07
N ASN A 268 -21.58 -28.78 7.24
CA ASN A 268 -21.68 -30.15 7.65
C ASN A 268 -22.16 -30.29 9.10
N LYS A 269 -21.71 -29.42 10.01
CA LYS A 269 -22.10 -29.39 11.41
C LYS A 269 -23.60 -29.01 11.59
N ILE A 270 -24.05 -27.99 10.84
CA ILE A 270 -25.48 -27.61 10.82
C ILE A 270 -26.34 -28.74 10.25
N LYS A 271 -25.88 -29.40 9.17
CA LYS A 271 -26.62 -30.52 8.57
C LYS A 271 -26.72 -31.73 9.49
N SER A 272 -25.66 -32.03 10.28
CA SER A 272 -25.70 -33.09 11.30
C SER A 272 -26.62 -32.74 12.47
N GLU A 273 -26.67 -31.50 12.93
CA GLU A 273 -27.59 -31.05 13.97
C GLU A 273 -29.05 -31.08 13.51
N ILE A 274 -29.34 -30.67 12.28
CA ILE A 274 -30.70 -30.76 11.70
C ILE A 274 -31.14 -32.20 11.59
N ASN A 275 -30.26 -33.11 11.15
CA ASN A 275 -30.59 -34.53 11.07
C ASN A 275 -30.85 -35.16 12.45
N ASN A 276 -30.12 -34.76 13.49
CA ASN A 276 -30.36 -35.19 14.86
C ASN A 276 -31.69 -34.65 15.40
N CYS A 277 -32.08 -33.43 15.10
CA CYS A 277 -33.37 -32.85 15.47
C CYS A 277 -34.57 -33.48 14.73
N THR A 278 -34.34 -34.09 13.55
CA THR A 278 -35.41 -34.77 12.77
C THR A 278 -35.53 -36.24 13.05
N SER A 279 -34.59 -36.87 13.79
CA SER A 279 -34.63 -38.27 14.18
C SER A 279 -35.29 -38.53 15.53
N ASP A 280 -35.63 -37.49 16.29
CA ASP A 280 -36.28 -37.58 17.63
C ASP A 280 -37.79 -37.28 17.59
N ASN A 281 -38.45 -37.45 16.43
CA ASN A 281 -39.91 -37.41 16.30
C ASN A 281 -40.48 -38.73 15.76
#